data_d9eb798ab6757cd4204594f80db8eed9
#
_entry.id   d9eb798ab6757cd4204594f80db8eed9
#
_cell.length_a   1.000
_cell.length_b   1.000
_cell.length_c   1.000
_cell.angle_alpha   90.00
_cell.angle_beta   90.00
_cell.angle_gamma   90.00
#
_symmetry.space_group_name_H-M   'P 1'
#
loop_
_entity.id
_entity.type
_entity.pdbx_description
1 polymer ?
#
loop_
_entity_poly.entity_id
_entity_poly.type
_entity_poly.pdbx_seq_one_letter_code
_entity_poly.pdbx_strand_id
1 'polypeptide(L)'
;MGLTQFSFVFLPLCLVLAFQPDRLLQIVFVSANFTAAAAITFGSLGVQPDLVPTALFIATIVLQMLLGATHRSAGKVMRLLLPFLVVTAYALVSSWVMPRLFENTLLVYPQKVDVIGGTTLLAPNSGNFTQDCYLLAAAGFLVMASLTISRSRFNLQRLVDAFFVSGILAAVFCFWQFSHIVAGVPFPNDFLYSNPGWALMNTEVFGSVPRISGSFVEPADAASHLVGFVFAAAWVLFRGHRSKLAWCVLASTLLATLLTTSTTGFATLFLGAVLLGYYGFRSRNRGLASRTLLAFIVAIGLAGFAVLTIATLAPGVMSAASTVVEATLGKQDSSSYTDRTSTDLDSLDLGVATYGLGVGWGSNRSSSLIPGVVANLGIVGIAGLGVFSVEIWRRRRRVGRVAATPPERLALDAAGAGALGQLIAGCLSGPSLEQPDFYLLLALVVGVIVRLEHRATAQSKAAIDNMRASSPALLPH
;
A
#
# COMPACT_ATOMS: atom_id res chain seq x y z
N MET A 1 -21.31 20.36 3.76
CA MET A 1 -19.88 20.39 3.44
C MET A 1 -19.17 21.15 4.53
N GLY A 2 -18.20 20.55 5.20
CA GLY A 2 -17.43 21.16 6.28
C GLY A 2 -15.93 21.10 6.00
N LEU A 3 -15.20 22.06 6.51
CA LEU A 3 -13.74 22.10 6.49
C LEU A 3 -13.22 21.78 7.90
N THR A 4 -12.23 20.91 7.99
CA THR A 4 -11.53 20.58 9.23
C THR A 4 -10.33 21.51 9.43
N GLN A 5 -9.71 21.51 10.60
CA GLN A 5 -8.45 22.23 10.80
C GLN A 5 -7.36 21.77 9.81
N PHE A 6 -7.34 20.47 9.50
CA PHE A 6 -6.45 19.88 8.50
C PHE A 6 -6.68 20.48 7.10
N SER A 7 -7.94 20.71 6.71
CA SER A 7 -8.33 21.26 5.41
C SER A 7 -7.68 22.62 5.13
N PHE A 8 -7.63 23.51 6.14
CA PHE A 8 -7.10 24.87 5.97
C PHE A 8 -5.62 24.92 5.60
N VAL A 9 -4.86 23.91 5.97
CA VAL A 9 -3.44 23.78 5.58
C VAL A 9 -3.28 22.98 4.30
N PHE A 10 -4.01 21.89 4.19
CA PHE A 10 -3.78 20.88 3.15
C PHE A 10 -4.40 21.24 1.79
N LEU A 11 -5.63 21.76 1.76
CA LEU A 11 -6.29 22.11 0.50
C LEU A 11 -5.58 23.23 -0.27
N PRO A 12 -5.15 24.35 0.35
CA PRO A 12 -4.35 25.37 -0.36
C PRO A 12 -3.06 24.80 -0.96
N LEU A 13 -2.36 23.91 -0.22
CA LEU A 13 -1.18 23.25 -0.73
C LEU A 13 -1.50 22.43 -2.00
N CYS A 14 -2.57 21.62 -1.96
CA CYS A 14 -2.98 20.82 -3.11
C CYS A 14 -3.38 21.70 -4.31
N LEU A 15 -4.08 22.81 -4.08
CA LEU A 15 -4.49 23.74 -5.13
C LEU A 15 -3.29 24.44 -5.80
N VAL A 16 -2.30 24.88 -5.02
CA VAL A 16 -1.05 25.46 -5.56
C VAL A 16 -0.31 24.44 -6.45
N LEU A 17 -0.40 23.16 -6.11
CA LEU A 17 0.26 22.09 -6.84
C LEU A 17 -0.61 21.45 -7.95
N ALA A 18 -1.87 21.86 -8.10
CA ALA A 18 -2.85 21.24 -9.00
C ALA A 18 -2.34 21.07 -10.44
N PHE A 19 -1.56 22.02 -10.95
CA PHE A 19 -1.00 21.95 -12.30
C PHE A 19 0.42 21.35 -12.38
N GLN A 20 0.90 20.74 -11.27
CA GLN A 20 2.21 20.11 -11.18
C GLN A 20 2.06 18.59 -10.89
N PRO A 21 1.70 17.78 -11.89
CA PRO A 21 1.33 16.37 -11.68
C PRO A 21 2.44 15.57 -10.99
N ASP A 22 3.71 15.86 -11.28
CA ASP A 22 4.84 15.17 -10.64
C ASP A 22 4.90 15.45 -9.12
N ARG A 23 4.50 16.65 -8.68
CA ARG A 23 4.44 17.01 -7.26
C ARG A 23 3.19 16.48 -6.59
N LEU A 24 2.06 16.43 -7.29
CA LEU A 24 0.85 15.80 -6.77
C LEU A 24 1.11 14.34 -6.41
N LEU A 25 1.86 13.57 -7.25
CA LEU A 25 2.25 12.21 -6.92
C LEU A 25 3.10 12.12 -5.64
N GLN A 26 3.98 13.11 -5.39
CA GLN A 26 4.75 13.16 -4.14
C GLN A 26 3.85 13.41 -2.93
N ILE A 27 2.86 14.31 -3.07
CA ILE A 27 1.88 14.63 -2.00
C ILE A 27 0.98 13.43 -1.71
N VAL A 28 0.64 12.58 -2.68
CA VAL A 28 -0.11 11.33 -2.41
C VAL A 28 0.61 10.48 -1.37
N PHE A 29 1.92 10.26 -1.50
CA PHE A 29 2.68 9.51 -0.48
C PHE A 29 2.67 10.19 0.89
N VAL A 30 2.81 11.50 0.94
CA VAL A 30 2.84 12.25 2.20
C VAL A 30 1.47 12.25 2.86
N SER A 31 0.40 12.45 2.10
CA SER A 31 -0.96 12.55 2.63
C SER A 31 -1.57 11.20 3.03
N ALA A 32 -1.07 10.09 2.48
CA ALA A 32 -1.46 8.74 2.89
C ALA A 32 -1.13 8.42 4.37
N ASN A 33 -0.25 9.21 5.00
CA ASN A 33 0.03 9.08 6.45
C ASN A 33 -1.12 9.59 7.34
N PHE A 34 -2.14 10.26 6.80
CA PHE A 34 -3.17 10.94 7.58
C PHE A 34 -4.54 10.29 7.40
N THR A 35 -4.62 8.96 7.55
CA THR A 35 -5.88 8.22 7.34
C THR A 35 -6.97 8.60 8.34
N ALA A 36 -6.58 9.01 9.56
CA ALA A 36 -7.51 9.47 10.59
C ALA A 36 -7.98 10.92 10.42
N ALA A 37 -7.38 11.69 9.51
CA ALA A 37 -7.80 13.05 9.19
C ALA A 37 -8.81 13.08 8.04
N ALA A 38 -9.59 14.14 7.95
CA ALA A 38 -10.43 14.45 6.81
C ALA A 38 -9.98 15.74 6.13
N ALA A 39 -9.78 15.69 4.81
CA ALA A 39 -9.55 16.87 4.00
C ALA A 39 -10.84 17.70 3.77
N ILE A 40 -11.98 17.01 3.68
CA ILE A 40 -13.31 17.61 3.51
C ILE A 40 -14.32 16.69 4.19
N THR A 41 -15.37 17.24 4.79
CA THR A 41 -16.46 16.48 5.40
C THR A 41 -17.80 16.74 4.72
N PHE A 42 -18.59 15.68 4.54
CA PHE A 42 -19.96 15.71 4.04
C PHE A 42 -20.87 14.98 5.05
N GLY A 43 -21.39 15.70 6.04
CA GLY A 43 -22.08 15.08 7.17
C GLY A 43 -21.16 14.14 7.94
N SER A 44 -21.54 12.87 8.04
CA SER A 44 -20.74 11.81 8.68
C SER A 44 -19.64 11.21 7.79
N LEU A 45 -19.53 11.62 6.53
CA LEU A 45 -18.49 11.14 5.62
C LEU A 45 -17.31 12.10 5.62
N GLY A 46 -16.11 11.61 5.95
CA GLY A 46 -14.85 12.32 5.80
C GLY A 46 -14.06 11.82 4.60
N VAL A 47 -13.64 12.74 3.74
CA VAL A 47 -12.76 12.43 2.59
C VAL A 47 -11.32 12.36 3.08
N GLN A 48 -10.67 11.22 2.88
CA GLN A 48 -9.26 11.04 3.25
C GLN A 48 -8.35 12.02 2.50
N PRO A 49 -7.28 12.52 3.14
CA PRO A 49 -6.39 13.51 2.54
C PRO A 49 -5.75 13.08 1.22
N ASP A 50 -5.36 11.84 1.07
CA ASP A 50 -4.68 11.32 -0.12
C ASP A 50 -5.57 11.21 -1.37
N LEU A 51 -6.90 11.18 -1.18
CA LEU A 51 -7.85 11.22 -2.30
C LEU A 51 -7.87 12.57 -3.00
N VAL A 52 -7.54 13.67 -2.31
CA VAL A 52 -7.56 15.01 -2.92
C VAL A 52 -6.46 15.17 -3.98
N PRO A 53 -5.16 14.98 -3.67
CA PRO A 53 -4.11 15.06 -4.69
C PRO A 53 -4.27 13.97 -5.76
N THR A 54 -4.84 12.81 -5.43
CA THR A 54 -5.17 11.75 -6.39
C THR A 54 -6.21 12.24 -7.40
N ALA A 55 -7.31 12.82 -6.95
CA ALA A 55 -8.35 13.36 -7.82
C ALA A 55 -7.83 14.53 -8.68
N LEU A 56 -7.08 15.46 -8.09
CA LEU A 56 -6.46 16.57 -8.81
C LEU A 56 -5.47 16.08 -9.88
N PHE A 57 -4.68 15.05 -9.55
CA PHE A 57 -3.76 14.42 -10.50
C PHE A 57 -4.53 13.81 -11.69
N ILE A 58 -5.57 13.00 -11.40
CA ILE A 58 -6.42 12.40 -12.44
C ILE A 58 -7.01 13.51 -13.32
N ALA A 59 -7.63 14.53 -12.72
CA ALA A 59 -8.24 15.64 -13.44
C ALA A 59 -7.22 16.38 -14.32
N THR A 60 -6.02 16.61 -13.81
CA THR A 60 -4.95 17.30 -14.56
C THR A 60 -4.49 16.47 -15.76
N ILE A 61 -4.30 15.15 -15.60
CA ILE A 61 -3.89 14.28 -16.71
C ILE A 61 -5.01 14.14 -17.75
N VAL A 62 -6.26 14.00 -17.31
CA VAL A 62 -7.44 13.98 -18.21
C VAL A 62 -7.50 15.27 -19.01
N LEU A 63 -7.36 16.43 -18.36
CA LEU A 63 -7.34 17.73 -19.05
C LEU A 63 -6.21 17.81 -20.08
N GLN A 64 -5.01 17.36 -19.73
CA GLN A 64 -3.89 17.31 -20.68
C GLN A 64 -4.20 16.42 -21.90
N MET A 65 -4.86 15.28 -21.69
CA MET A 65 -5.27 14.39 -22.78
C MET A 65 -6.34 15.03 -23.68
N LEU A 66 -7.33 15.70 -23.08
CA LEU A 66 -8.37 16.44 -23.82
C LEU A 66 -7.77 17.59 -24.64
N LEU A 67 -6.69 18.20 -24.17
CA LEU A 67 -5.92 19.24 -24.88
C LEU A 67 -4.93 18.66 -25.91
N GLY A 68 -5.00 17.36 -26.20
CA GLY A 68 -4.22 16.71 -27.26
C GLY A 68 -2.87 16.13 -26.79
N ALA A 69 -2.59 16.05 -25.49
CA ALA A 69 -1.39 15.38 -25.02
C ALA A 69 -1.45 13.88 -25.31
N THR A 70 -0.44 13.36 -26.01
CA THR A 70 -0.34 11.93 -26.33
C THR A 70 0.69 11.22 -25.46
N HIS A 71 0.40 9.96 -25.12
CA HIS A 71 1.29 9.10 -24.36
C HIS A 71 1.79 7.94 -25.24
N ARG A 72 3.03 8.01 -25.70
CA ARG A 72 3.65 6.96 -26.55
C ARG A 72 3.66 5.58 -25.88
N SER A 73 3.56 5.54 -24.55
CA SER A 73 3.59 4.32 -23.74
C SER A 73 2.21 3.69 -23.54
N ALA A 74 1.11 4.32 -23.97
CA ALA A 74 -0.25 3.93 -23.64
C ALA A 74 -0.53 2.45 -23.94
N GLY A 75 -0.21 1.99 -25.14
CA GLY A 75 -0.46 0.61 -25.55
C GLY A 75 0.31 -0.44 -24.70
N LYS A 76 1.53 -0.12 -24.23
CA LYS A 76 2.30 -1.04 -23.37
C LYS A 76 1.79 -1.03 -21.94
N VAL A 77 1.43 0.15 -21.41
CA VAL A 77 0.82 0.29 -20.07
C VAL A 77 -0.50 -0.45 -20.02
N MET A 78 -1.42 -0.19 -20.98
CA MET A 78 -2.71 -0.86 -21.02
C MET A 78 -2.59 -2.37 -21.14
N ARG A 79 -1.65 -2.87 -21.94
CA ARG A 79 -1.40 -4.31 -22.07
C ARG A 79 -0.91 -4.96 -20.76
N LEU A 80 -0.07 -4.26 -19.99
CA LEU A 80 0.40 -4.76 -18.70
C LEU A 80 -0.69 -4.73 -17.65
N LEU A 81 -1.53 -3.69 -17.66
CA LEU A 81 -2.63 -3.51 -16.70
C LEU A 81 -3.90 -4.26 -17.11
N LEU A 82 -3.97 -4.85 -18.32
CA LEU A 82 -5.18 -5.49 -18.84
C LEU A 82 -5.82 -6.50 -17.87
N PRO A 83 -5.07 -7.43 -17.22
CA PRO A 83 -5.69 -8.36 -16.29
C PRO A 83 -6.34 -7.66 -15.09
N PHE A 84 -5.71 -6.62 -14.56
CA PHE A 84 -6.27 -5.80 -13.48
C PHE A 84 -7.52 -5.04 -13.93
N LEU A 85 -7.51 -4.45 -15.13
CA LEU A 85 -8.67 -3.74 -15.70
C LEU A 85 -9.85 -4.68 -15.98
N VAL A 86 -9.58 -5.92 -16.36
CA VAL A 86 -10.63 -6.95 -16.50
C VAL A 86 -11.26 -7.28 -15.15
N VAL A 87 -10.45 -7.42 -14.09
CA VAL A 87 -10.98 -7.61 -12.72
C VAL A 87 -11.79 -6.38 -12.28
N THR A 88 -11.30 -5.17 -12.55
CA THR A 88 -12.05 -3.94 -12.27
C THR A 88 -13.41 -3.91 -12.98
N ALA A 89 -13.43 -4.25 -14.27
CA ALA A 89 -14.68 -4.31 -15.03
C ALA A 89 -15.64 -5.36 -14.47
N TYR A 90 -15.13 -6.53 -14.10
CA TYR A 90 -15.93 -7.56 -13.42
C TYR A 90 -16.46 -7.07 -12.08
N ALA A 91 -15.64 -6.40 -11.27
CA ALA A 91 -16.04 -5.84 -9.97
C ALA A 91 -17.22 -4.87 -10.13
N LEU A 92 -17.15 -3.94 -11.09
CA LEU A 92 -18.22 -2.98 -11.37
C LEU A 92 -19.52 -3.67 -11.83
N VAL A 93 -19.43 -4.70 -12.64
CA VAL A 93 -20.63 -5.48 -13.06
C VAL A 93 -21.16 -6.28 -11.88
N SER A 94 -20.29 -6.92 -11.11
CA SER A 94 -20.67 -7.77 -9.97
C SER A 94 -21.34 -6.98 -8.86
N SER A 95 -20.92 -5.74 -8.58
CA SER A 95 -21.54 -4.86 -7.56
C SER A 95 -23.02 -4.58 -7.83
N TRP A 96 -23.42 -4.59 -9.09
CA TRP A 96 -24.82 -4.39 -9.52
C TRP A 96 -25.61 -5.70 -9.65
N VAL A 97 -25.00 -6.74 -10.18
CA VAL A 97 -25.66 -8.00 -10.53
C VAL A 97 -25.79 -8.92 -9.33
N MET A 98 -24.69 -9.18 -8.61
CA MET A 98 -24.65 -10.22 -7.59
C MET A 98 -25.55 -9.94 -6.37
N PRO A 99 -25.63 -8.70 -5.82
CA PRO A 99 -26.54 -8.42 -4.73
C PRO A 99 -28.03 -8.60 -5.08
N ARG A 100 -28.39 -8.53 -6.37
CA ARG A 100 -29.74 -8.79 -6.85
C ARG A 100 -29.98 -10.28 -7.10
N LEU A 101 -28.94 -10.98 -7.62
CA LEU A 101 -29.03 -12.41 -7.93
C LEU A 101 -29.18 -13.25 -6.65
N PHE A 102 -28.51 -12.85 -5.59
CA PHE A 102 -28.50 -13.54 -4.29
C PHE A 102 -29.24 -12.74 -3.20
N GLU A 103 -30.19 -11.89 -3.61
CA GLU A 103 -30.94 -11.01 -2.69
C GLU A 103 -31.66 -11.83 -1.61
N ASN A 104 -31.50 -11.41 -0.34
CA ASN A 104 -32.10 -12.02 0.84
C ASN A 104 -31.79 -13.53 1.06
N THR A 105 -30.77 -14.08 0.38
CA THR A 105 -30.41 -15.51 0.53
C THR A 105 -29.15 -15.72 1.38
N LEU A 106 -28.29 -14.70 1.50
CA LEU A 106 -27.00 -14.78 2.15
C LEU A 106 -26.86 -13.70 3.23
N LEU A 107 -26.16 -14.01 4.32
CA LEU A 107 -25.75 -13.03 5.32
C LEU A 107 -24.37 -12.48 4.96
N VAL A 108 -24.23 -11.16 5.01
CA VAL A 108 -22.98 -10.42 4.70
C VAL A 108 -22.64 -9.44 5.81
N TYR A 109 -21.38 -9.08 5.93
CA TYR A 109 -20.91 -7.98 6.78
C TYR A 109 -20.91 -6.68 5.95
N PRO A 110 -21.88 -5.77 6.10
CA PRO A 110 -21.95 -4.57 5.27
C PRO A 110 -20.82 -3.60 5.58
N GLN A 111 -20.49 -2.74 4.60
CA GLN A 111 -19.43 -1.72 4.74
C GLN A 111 -19.75 -0.66 5.81
N LYS A 112 -21.03 -0.34 5.98
CA LYS A 112 -21.52 0.55 7.06
C LYS A 112 -22.45 -0.25 7.94
N VAL A 113 -22.17 -0.25 9.21
CA VAL A 113 -22.97 -0.97 10.24
C VAL A 113 -23.33 0.01 11.34
N ASP A 114 -24.60 0.03 11.72
CA ASP A 114 -25.05 0.73 12.93
C ASP A 114 -24.64 -0.03 14.19
N VAL A 115 -24.32 -1.32 14.07
CA VAL A 115 -23.86 -2.20 15.17
C VAL A 115 -22.55 -2.89 14.74
N ILE A 116 -21.50 -2.70 15.52
CA ILE A 116 -20.17 -3.34 15.28
C ILE A 116 -20.34 -4.86 15.32
N GLY A 117 -19.90 -5.55 14.24
CA GLY A 117 -19.94 -7.03 14.14
C GLY A 117 -21.26 -7.61 13.64
N GLY A 118 -22.28 -6.81 13.30
CA GLY A 118 -23.57 -7.30 12.81
C GLY A 118 -23.53 -7.76 11.36
N THR A 119 -24.23 -8.87 11.07
CA THR A 119 -24.52 -9.32 9.69
C THR A 119 -25.89 -8.83 9.26
N THR A 120 -26.05 -8.64 7.94
CA THR A 120 -27.33 -8.30 7.31
C THR A 120 -27.59 -9.22 6.13
N LEU A 121 -28.86 -9.35 5.72
CA LEU A 121 -29.17 -10.03 4.47
C LEU A 121 -28.61 -9.25 3.28
N LEU A 122 -28.02 -9.96 2.33
CA LEU A 122 -27.47 -9.37 1.12
C LEU A 122 -28.59 -8.66 0.34
N ALA A 123 -28.36 -7.39 0.07
CA ALA A 123 -29.23 -6.56 -0.77
C ALA A 123 -28.41 -5.44 -1.43
N PRO A 124 -28.86 -4.91 -2.58
CA PRO A 124 -28.25 -3.73 -3.18
C PRO A 124 -28.25 -2.54 -2.20
N ASN A 125 -27.11 -1.90 -2.02
CA ASN A 125 -26.99 -0.77 -1.10
C ASN A 125 -26.07 0.33 -1.65
N SER A 126 -26.12 1.52 -1.03
CA SER A 126 -25.27 2.66 -1.44
C SER A 126 -23.76 2.41 -1.22
N GLY A 127 -23.40 1.44 -0.39
CA GLY A 127 -22.01 1.04 -0.17
C GLY A 127 -21.37 0.48 -1.44
N ASN A 128 -22.12 -0.31 -2.22
CA ASN A 128 -21.65 -0.84 -3.51
C ASN A 128 -21.22 0.30 -4.44
N PHE A 129 -22.07 1.32 -4.62
CA PHE A 129 -21.77 2.48 -5.46
C PHE A 129 -20.54 3.26 -4.96
N THR A 130 -20.44 3.44 -3.64
CA THR A 130 -19.27 4.12 -3.05
C THR A 130 -17.98 3.36 -3.33
N GLN A 131 -18.01 2.04 -3.17
CA GLN A 131 -16.86 1.17 -3.45
C GLN A 131 -16.50 1.13 -4.93
N ASP A 132 -17.49 1.19 -5.83
CA ASP A 132 -17.28 1.34 -7.28
C ASP A 132 -16.55 2.65 -7.61
N CYS A 133 -16.92 3.76 -6.98
CA CYS A 133 -16.24 5.05 -7.16
C CYS A 133 -14.79 5.00 -6.70
N TYR A 134 -14.49 4.40 -5.55
CA TYR A 134 -13.12 4.23 -5.07
C TYR A 134 -12.29 3.33 -6.00
N LEU A 135 -12.85 2.21 -6.47
CA LEU A 135 -12.19 1.31 -7.39
C LEU A 135 -11.89 1.98 -8.74
N LEU A 136 -12.84 2.73 -9.29
CA LEU A 136 -12.64 3.49 -10.52
C LEU A 136 -11.57 4.56 -10.37
N ALA A 137 -11.56 5.29 -9.25
CA ALA A 137 -10.55 6.28 -8.94
C ALA A 137 -9.17 5.63 -8.83
N ALA A 138 -9.05 4.51 -8.12
CA ALA A 138 -7.81 3.76 -7.95
C ALA A 138 -7.29 3.20 -9.29
N ALA A 139 -8.17 2.60 -10.11
CA ALA A 139 -7.81 2.08 -11.43
C ALA A 139 -7.38 3.20 -12.39
N GLY A 140 -8.13 4.30 -12.43
CA GLY A 140 -7.78 5.49 -13.20
C GLY A 140 -6.45 6.09 -12.76
N PHE A 141 -6.23 6.18 -11.45
CA PHE A 141 -4.97 6.66 -10.87
C PHE A 141 -3.80 5.76 -11.27
N LEU A 142 -3.93 4.43 -11.11
CA LEU A 142 -2.91 3.47 -11.51
C LEU A 142 -2.51 3.61 -12.99
N VAL A 143 -3.50 3.71 -13.88
CA VAL A 143 -3.27 3.89 -15.32
C VAL A 143 -2.52 5.21 -15.57
N MET A 144 -3.04 6.33 -15.09
CA MET A 144 -2.51 7.66 -15.39
C MET A 144 -1.16 7.91 -14.75
N ALA A 145 -0.94 7.44 -13.52
CA ALA A 145 0.36 7.49 -12.86
C ALA A 145 1.39 6.62 -13.62
N SER A 146 1.01 5.41 -14.05
CA SER A 146 1.89 4.55 -14.87
C SER A 146 2.30 5.22 -16.19
N LEU A 147 1.35 5.88 -16.88
CA LEU A 147 1.62 6.64 -18.09
C LEU A 147 2.59 7.80 -17.85
N THR A 148 2.39 8.55 -16.77
CA THR A 148 3.22 9.68 -16.39
C THR A 148 4.64 9.24 -16.03
N ILE A 149 4.76 8.21 -15.20
CA ILE A 149 6.04 7.65 -14.74
C ILE A 149 6.83 7.01 -15.88
N SER A 150 6.15 6.44 -16.88
CA SER A 150 6.81 5.84 -18.06
C SER A 150 7.52 6.85 -18.97
N ARG A 151 7.26 8.15 -18.82
CA ARG A 151 7.93 9.20 -19.58
C ARG A 151 9.42 9.28 -19.23
N SER A 152 10.30 9.40 -20.22
CA SER A 152 11.76 9.46 -20.00
C SER A 152 12.21 10.66 -19.16
N ARG A 153 11.46 11.77 -19.20
CA ARG A 153 11.76 12.99 -18.44
C ARG A 153 11.27 12.96 -16.99
N PHE A 154 10.45 11.97 -16.61
CA PHE A 154 9.95 11.87 -15.24
C PHE A 154 11.08 11.57 -14.24
N ASN A 155 11.14 12.31 -13.15
CA ASN A 155 12.18 12.15 -12.13
C ASN A 155 11.83 11.08 -11.10
N LEU A 156 12.27 9.86 -11.38
CA LEU A 156 12.03 8.68 -10.51
C LEU A 156 12.66 8.85 -9.12
N GLN A 157 13.88 9.44 -9.06
CA GLN A 157 14.59 9.62 -7.80
C GLN A 157 13.77 10.47 -6.82
N ARG A 158 13.24 11.62 -7.28
CA ARG A 158 12.42 12.51 -6.43
C ARG A 158 11.16 11.83 -5.90
N LEU A 159 10.53 10.96 -6.70
CA LEU A 159 9.33 10.26 -6.26
C LEU A 159 9.67 9.18 -5.20
N VAL A 160 10.78 8.47 -5.38
CA VAL A 160 11.26 7.49 -4.36
C VAL A 160 11.72 8.21 -3.09
N ASP A 161 12.38 9.37 -3.22
CA ASP A 161 12.78 10.16 -2.06
C ASP A 161 11.55 10.67 -1.30
N ALA A 162 10.49 11.10 -2.01
CA ALA A 162 9.21 11.49 -1.39
C ALA A 162 8.55 10.32 -0.65
N PHE A 163 8.55 9.12 -1.23
CA PHE A 163 8.10 7.91 -0.56
C PHE A 163 8.89 7.66 0.73
N PHE A 164 10.21 7.71 0.69
CA PHE A 164 11.03 7.48 1.88
C PHE A 164 10.87 8.59 2.94
N VAL A 165 10.75 9.86 2.54
CA VAL A 165 10.47 10.97 3.46
C VAL A 165 9.09 10.79 4.12
N SER A 166 8.09 10.31 3.36
CA SER A 166 6.78 9.97 3.90
C SER A 166 6.87 8.91 5.00
N GLY A 167 7.70 7.88 4.84
CA GLY A 167 7.93 6.88 5.88
C GLY A 167 8.54 7.45 7.16
N ILE A 168 9.51 8.39 7.04
CA ILE A 168 10.07 9.08 8.22
C ILE A 168 8.97 9.92 8.89
N LEU A 169 8.13 10.61 8.11
CA LEU A 169 7.05 11.42 8.64
C LEU A 169 6.03 10.56 9.42
N ALA A 170 5.64 9.40 8.89
CA ALA A 170 4.79 8.43 9.59
C ALA A 170 5.40 8.02 10.95
N ALA A 171 6.68 7.69 10.94
CA ALA A 171 7.40 7.32 12.17
C ALA A 171 7.47 8.49 13.18
N VAL A 172 7.65 9.72 12.71
CA VAL A 172 7.66 10.93 13.57
C VAL A 172 6.32 11.10 14.29
N PHE A 173 5.18 10.91 13.62
CA PHE A 173 3.87 10.98 14.28
C PHE A 173 3.68 9.85 15.31
N CYS A 174 4.18 8.66 15.06
CA CYS A 174 4.18 7.58 16.05
C CYS A 174 5.02 7.94 17.27
N PHE A 175 6.23 8.48 17.08
CA PHE A 175 7.09 8.92 18.19
C PHE A 175 6.50 10.10 18.94
N TRP A 176 5.84 11.03 18.26
CA TRP A 176 5.17 12.16 18.90
C TRP A 176 4.02 11.70 19.78
N GLN A 177 3.15 10.81 19.27
CA GLN A 177 2.09 10.23 20.08
C GLN A 177 2.64 9.43 21.26
N PHE A 178 3.71 8.66 21.07
CA PHE A 178 4.39 7.96 22.16
C PHE A 178 4.91 8.93 23.24
N SER A 179 5.53 10.05 22.83
CA SER A 179 6.01 11.10 23.74
C SER A 179 4.84 11.79 24.47
N HIS A 180 3.68 11.93 23.81
CA HIS A 180 2.45 12.43 24.44
C HIS A 180 2.01 11.51 25.57
N ILE A 181 1.94 10.20 25.32
CA ILE A 181 1.46 9.23 26.29
C ILE A 181 2.43 9.08 27.48
N VAL A 182 3.74 9.05 27.22
CA VAL A 182 4.75 8.78 28.25
C VAL A 182 5.16 10.03 29.01
N ALA A 183 5.28 11.17 28.33
CA ALA A 183 5.84 12.41 28.88
C ALA A 183 4.86 13.60 28.89
N GLY A 184 3.62 13.41 28.47
CA GLY A 184 2.60 14.47 28.43
C GLY A 184 2.86 15.57 27.39
N VAL A 185 3.73 15.32 26.40
CA VAL A 185 3.99 16.29 25.32
C VAL A 185 2.67 16.54 24.55
N PRO A 186 2.29 17.81 24.29
CA PRO A 186 1.06 18.08 23.55
C PRO A 186 1.03 17.38 22.17
N PHE A 187 -0.07 16.69 21.86
CA PHE A 187 -0.29 16.02 20.58
C PHE A 187 -1.54 16.60 19.91
N PRO A 188 -1.52 16.93 18.60
CA PRO A 188 -2.58 17.67 17.94
C PRO A 188 -3.76 16.76 17.52
N ASN A 189 -4.47 16.21 18.51
CA ASN A 189 -5.57 15.25 18.29
C ASN A 189 -6.65 15.82 17.35
N ASP A 190 -7.14 17.05 17.59
CA ASP A 190 -8.21 17.66 16.80
C ASP A 190 -7.84 17.89 15.32
N PHE A 191 -6.55 18.05 15.06
CA PHE A 191 -6.02 18.19 13.71
C PHE A 191 -5.89 16.84 13.01
N LEU A 192 -5.35 15.83 13.70
CA LEU A 192 -5.03 14.52 13.11
C LEU A 192 -6.23 13.58 13.07
N TYR A 193 -7.12 13.66 14.08
CA TYR A 193 -8.27 12.76 14.22
C TYR A 193 -9.58 13.48 13.89
N SER A 194 -9.63 14.13 12.74
CA SER A 194 -10.76 14.97 12.32
C SER A 194 -11.75 14.29 11.38
N ASN A 195 -11.58 12.99 11.07
CA ASN A 195 -12.46 12.26 10.17
C ASN A 195 -13.67 11.68 10.92
N PRO A 196 -14.90 12.21 10.72
CA PRO A 196 -16.10 11.72 11.42
C PRO A 196 -16.59 10.36 10.90
N GLY A 197 -16.07 9.89 9.78
CA GLY A 197 -16.45 8.61 9.19
C GLY A 197 -15.77 7.39 9.81
N TRP A 198 -14.79 7.59 10.70
CA TRP A 198 -14.04 6.53 11.34
C TRP A 198 -14.32 6.43 12.84
N ALA A 199 -14.52 5.20 13.32
CA ALA A 199 -14.43 4.91 14.74
C ALA A 199 -12.93 4.91 15.12
N LEU A 200 -12.48 5.94 15.81
CA LEU A 200 -11.07 6.09 16.20
C LEU A 200 -10.73 5.12 17.33
N MET A 201 -9.73 4.28 17.11
CA MET A 201 -9.20 3.34 18.09
C MET A 201 -7.85 3.80 18.66
N ASN A 202 -7.72 5.09 18.92
CA ASN A 202 -6.49 5.72 19.41
C ASN A 202 -6.23 5.57 20.92
N THR A 203 -7.20 5.01 21.67
CA THR A 203 -7.11 4.71 23.11
C THR A 203 -6.94 3.23 23.40
N GLU A 204 -6.70 2.40 22.38
CA GLU A 204 -6.48 0.96 22.57
C GLU A 204 -5.26 0.69 23.45
N VAL A 205 -5.40 -0.30 24.31
CA VAL A 205 -4.33 -0.84 25.13
C VAL A 205 -4.12 -2.32 24.81
N PHE A 206 -2.89 -2.76 24.92
CA PHE A 206 -2.53 -4.18 24.83
C PHE A 206 -2.04 -4.62 26.23
N GLY A 207 -2.92 -5.24 26.99
CA GLY A 207 -2.73 -5.36 28.44
C GLY A 207 -2.72 -3.99 29.11
N SER A 208 -1.61 -3.60 29.74
CA SER A 208 -1.39 -2.26 30.32
C SER A 208 -0.63 -1.29 29.40
N VAL A 209 -0.23 -1.74 28.19
CA VAL A 209 0.60 -0.95 27.27
C VAL A 209 -0.28 -0.22 26.28
N PRO A 210 -0.19 1.13 26.21
CA PRO A 210 -0.85 1.91 25.17
C PRO A 210 -0.31 1.53 23.80
N ARG A 211 -1.20 1.34 22.84
CA ARG A 211 -0.86 1.06 21.44
C ARG A 211 -0.73 2.37 20.67
N ILE A 212 0.30 2.46 19.84
CA ILE A 212 0.57 3.67 19.06
C ILE A 212 -0.03 3.53 17.67
N SER A 213 -0.86 4.49 17.29
CA SER A 213 -1.44 4.63 15.95
C SER A 213 -0.87 5.80 15.15
N GLY A 214 -0.17 6.75 15.79
CA GLY A 214 0.36 7.95 15.13
C GLY A 214 -0.75 8.82 14.57
N SER A 215 -0.79 9.01 13.27
CA SER A 215 -1.82 9.74 12.52
C SER A 215 -2.82 8.81 11.79
N PHE A 216 -2.82 7.52 12.14
CA PHE A 216 -3.68 6.50 11.55
C PHE A 216 -4.89 6.21 12.43
N VAL A 217 -5.91 5.57 11.85
CA VAL A 217 -7.18 5.27 12.52
C VAL A 217 -6.98 4.28 13.68
N GLU A 218 -6.15 3.25 13.45
CA GLU A 218 -5.84 2.20 14.42
C GLU A 218 -4.37 1.76 14.35
N PRO A 219 -3.82 1.14 15.43
CA PRO A 219 -2.45 0.65 15.43
C PRO A 219 -2.14 -0.42 14.36
N ALA A 220 -3.11 -1.21 13.94
CA ALA A 220 -2.93 -2.20 12.88
C ALA A 220 -2.79 -1.53 11.50
N ASP A 221 -3.54 -0.46 11.23
CA ASP A 221 -3.42 0.36 10.03
C ASP A 221 -2.04 1.03 9.96
N ALA A 222 -1.61 1.69 11.05
CA ALA A 222 -0.26 2.25 11.17
C ALA A 222 0.83 1.20 10.87
N ALA A 223 0.73 0.01 11.47
CA ALA A 223 1.70 -1.06 11.26
C ALA A 223 1.72 -1.53 9.80
N SER A 224 0.55 -1.72 9.18
CA SER A 224 0.41 -2.15 7.79
C SER A 224 1.04 -1.15 6.81
N HIS A 225 0.90 0.13 7.09
CA HIS A 225 1.52 1.19 6.30
C HIS A 225 3.04 1.25 6.51
N LEU A 226 3.50 1.24 7.77
CA LEU A 226 4.92 1.32 8.14
C LEU A 226 5.75 0.15 7.59
N VAL A 227 5.22 -1.08 7.59
CA VAL A 227 5.96 -2.24 7.07
C VAL A 227 6.26 -2.14 5.58
N GLY A 228 5.46 -1.41 4.80
CA GLY A 228 5.76 -1.09 3.41
C GLY A 228 7.10 -0.36 3.25
N PHE A 229 7.36 0.62 4.11
CA PHE A 229 8.65 1.36 4.14
C PHE A 229 9.80 0.49 4.66
N VAL A 230 9.55 -0.34 5.68
CA VAL A 230 10.56 -1.30 6.20
C VAL A 230 11.01 -2.23 5.08
N PHE A 231 10.07 -2.84 4.34
CA PHE A 231 10.38 -3.73 3.23
C PHE A 231 11.13 -3.02 2.11
N ALA A 232 10.68 -1.82 1.73
CA ALA A 232 11.32 -1.03 0.68
C ALA A 232 12.76 -0.67 1.05
N ALA A 233 12.97 -0.12 2.25
CA ALA A 233 14.29 0.30 2.71
C ALA A 233 15.23 -0.91 2.90
N ALA A 234 14.77 -1.98 3.54
CA ALA A 234 15.54 -3.20 3.74
C ALA A 234 15.96 -3.82 2.40
N TRP A 235 15.04 -3.91 1.42
CA TRP A 235 15.33 -4.46 0.10
C TRP A 235 16.31 -3.60 -0.69
N VAL A 236 16.15 -2.28 -0.68
CA VAL A 236 17.05 -1.32 -1.34
C VAL A 236 18.48 -1.47 -0.78
N LEU A 237 18.63 -1.55 0.54
CA LEU A 237 19.93 -1.77 1.18
C LEU A 237 20.50 -3.17 0.87
N PHE A 238 19.66 -4.21 0.89
CA PHE A 238 20.04 -5.57 0.52
C PHE A 238 20.54 -5.65 -0.93
N ARG A 239 19.94 -4.88 -1.86
CA ARG A 239 20.38 -4.78 -3.25
C ARG A 239 21.67 -3.97 -3.45
N GLY A 240 22.22 -3.40 -2.38
CA GLY A 240 23.50 -2.69 -2.39
C GLY A 240 23.40 -1.21 -2.77
N HIS A 241 22.19 -0.63 -2.76
CA HIS A 241 22.06 0.81 -2.91
C HIS A 241 22.61 1.53 -1.68
N ARG A 242 23.59 2.44 -1.88
CA ARG A 242 24.20 3.22 -0.80
C ARG A 242 23.34 4.47 -0.53
N SER A 243 22.25 4.32 0.23
CA SER A 243 21.35 5.42 0.57
C SER A 243 21.30 5.65 2.08
N LYS A 244 21.77 6.82 2.55
CA LYS A 244 21.62 7.24 3.94
C LYS A 244 20.15 7.38 4.31
N LEU A 245 19.32 7.90 3.38
CA LEU A 245 17.89 8.04 3.57
C LEU A 245 17.23 6.67 3.83
N ALA A 246 17.58 5.62 3.06
CA ALA A 246 17.04 4.28 3.28
C ALA A 246 17.40 3.72 4.68
N TRP A 247 18.60 4.00 5.21
CA TRP A 247 18.95 3.63 6.58
C TRP A 247 18.10 4.37 7.62
N CYS A 248 17.90 5.68 7.46
CA CYS A 248 17.03 6.46 8.33
C CYS A 248 15.60 5.94 8.31
N VAL A 249 15.06 5.66 7.11
CA VAL A 249 13.73 5.07 6.95
C VAL A 249 13.63 3.72 7.64
N LEU A 250 14.58 2.81 7.37
CA LEU A 250 14.57 1.48 7.98
C LEU A 250 14.54 1.55 9.50
N ALA A 251 15.45 2.35 10.09
CA ALA A 251 15.55 2.46 11.55
C ALA A 251 14.29 3.10 12.16
N SER A 252 13.82 4.22 11.60
CA SER A 252 12.67 4.94 12.16
C SER A 252 11.35 4.16 11.99
N THR A 253 11.07 3.60 10.79
CA THR A 253 9.83 2.89 10.54
C THR A 253 9.78 1.52 11.21
N LEU A 254 10.92 0.82 11.33
CA LEU A 254 11.00 -0.42 12.09
C LEU A 254 10.69 -0.17 13.58
N LEU A 255 11.31 0.85 14.19
CA LEU A 255 11.04 1.21 15.58
C LEU A 255 9.58 1.65 15.77
N ALA A 256 9.05 2.49 14.87
CA ALA A 256 7.66 2.90 14.92
C ALA A 256 6.70 1.70 14.80
N THR A 257 6.98 0.73 13.89
CA THR A 257 6.19 -0.51 13.77
C THR A 257 6.17 -1.31 15.06
N LEU A 258 7.29 -1.42 15.75
CA LEU A 258 7.37 -2.12 17.04
C LEU A 258 6.52 -1.41 18.11
N LEU A 259 6.53 -0.07 18.14
CA LEU A 259 5.72 0.74 19.07
C LEU A 259 4.22 0.61 18.84
N THR A 260 3.75 0.23 17.65
CA THR A 260 2.32 -0.03 17.41
C THR A 260 1.80 -1.23 18.20
N THR A 261 2.68 -2.12 18.68
CA THR A 261 2.33 -3.40 19.33
C THR A 261 1.33 -4.22 18.53
N SER A 262 1.34 -4.08 17.21
CA SER A 262 0.42 -4.75 16.30
C SER A 262 0.94 -6.13 15.91
N THR A 263 0.13 -7.16 16.13
CA THR A 263 0.45 -8.53 15.66
C THR A 263 0.58 -8.62 14.15
N THR A 264 -0.19 -7.84 13.39
CA THR A 264 -0.05 -7.71 11.93
C THR A 264 1.34 -7.20 11.57
N GLY A 265 1.82 -6.15 12.26
CA GLY A 265 3.18 -5.63 12.09
C GLY A 265 4.25 -6.68 12.38
N PHE A 266 4.16 -7.36 13.53
CA PHE A 266 5.13 -8.40 13.91
C PHE A 266 5.14 -9.59 12.95
N ALA A 267 3.97 -10.10 12.56
CA ALA A 267 3.85 -11.20 11.61
C ALA A 267 4.41 -10.83 10.23
N THR A 268 4.13 -9.61 9.76
CA THR A 268 4.66 -9.13 8.47
C THR A 268 6.17 -8.94 8.52
N LEU A 269 6.72 -8.39 9.61
CA LEU A 269 8.17 -8.27 9.80
C LEU A 269 8.86 -9.64 9.81
N PHE A 270 8.27 -10.63 10.49
CA PHE A 270 8.78 -11.99 10.51
C PHE A 270 8.81 -12.61 9.11
N LEU A 271 7.70 -12.53 8.36
CA LEU A 271 7.65 -13.01 6.96
C LEU A 271 8.67 -12.27 6.07
N GLY A 272 8.83 -10.96 6.26
CA GLY A 272 9.85 -10.17 5.56
C GLY A 272 11.26 -10.64 5.86
N ALA A 273 11.58 -10.93 7.11
CA ALA A 273 12.87 -11.46 7.52
C ALA A 273 13.14 -12.85 6.89
N VAL A 274 12.14 -13.73 6.87
CA VAL A 274 12.22 -15.04 6.20
C VAL A 274 12.47 -14.89 4.70
N LEU A 275 11.75 -13.99 4.03
CA LEU A 275 11.95 -13.73 2.60
C LEU A 275 13.35 -13.16 2.31
N LEU A 276 13.82 -12.19 3.08
CA LEU A 276 15.17 -11.63 2.95
C LEU A 276 16.24 -12.69 3.20
N GLY A 277 16.05 -13.53 4.24
CA GLY A 277 16.93 -14.67 4.54
C GLY A 277 16.99 -15.67 3.38
N TYR A 278 15.85 -16.05 2.82
CA TYR A 278 15.77 -16.95 1.67
C TYR A 278 16.51 -16.38 0.45
N TYR A 279 16.27 -15.11 0.10
CA TYR A 279 16.96 -14.46 -1.01
C TYR A 279 18.45 -14.27 -0.73
N GLY A 280 18.82 -13.97 0.51
CA GLY A 280 20.21 -13.89 0.96
C GLY A 280 20.96 -15.20 0.80
N PHE A 281 20.37 -16.30 1.26
CA PHE A 281 20.94 -17.64 1.13
C PHE A 281 21.11 -18.06 -0.34
N ARG A 282 20.12 -17.72 -1.20
CA ARG A 282 20.18 -18.02 -2.63
C ARG A 282 21.08 -17.08 -3.43
N SER A 283 21.49 -15.93 -2.85
CA SER A 283 22.34 -14.95 -3.53
C SER A 283 23.77 -15.46 -3.67
N ARG A 284 24.32 -15.36 -4.90
CA ARG A 284 25.75 -15.65 -5.16
C ARG A 284 26.70 -14.69 -4.45
N ASN A 285 26.22 -13.52 -4.02
CA ASN A 285 27.02 -12.51 -3.34
C ASN A 285 26.83 -12.59 -1.81
N ARG A 286 27.43 -13.64 -1.22
CA ARG A 286 27.35 -13.95 0.23
C ARG A 286 27.75 -12.78 1.15
N GLY A 287 28.72 -11.95 0.72
CA GLY A 287 29.20 -10.83 1.53
C GLY A 287 28.20 -9.67 1.67
N LEU A 288 27.36 -9.45 0.66
CA LEU A 288 26.31 -8.41 0.71
C LEU A 288 25.10 -8.93 1.51
N ALA A 289 24.72 -10.17 1.28
CA ALA A 289 23.60 -10.81 1.97
C ALA A 289 23.84 -10.90 3.48
N SER A 290 25.05 -11.30 3.91
CA SER A 290 25.40 -11.39 5.33
C SER A 290 25.41 -10.02 6.01
N ARG A 291 25.92 -8.97 5.36
CA ARG A 291 25.94 -7.59 5.91
C ARG A 291 24.53 -7.04 6.09
N THR A 292 23.63 -7.29 5.14
CA THR A 292 22.25 -6.78 5.22
C THR A 292 21.41 -7.57 6.21
N LEU A 293 21.60 -8.90 6.30
CA LEU A 293 20.98 -9.70 7.33
C LEU A 293 21.51 -9.29 8.73
N LEU A 294 22.81 -9.08 8.87
CA LEU A 294 23.40 -8.57 10.09
C LEU A 294 22.86 -7.18 10.45
N ALA A 295 22.75 -6.28 9.47
CA ALA A 295 22.18 -4.95 9.69
C ALA A 295 20.70 -5.00 10.10
N PHE A 296 19.93 -5.92 9.54
CA PHE A 296 18.53 -6.15 9.92
C PHE A 296 18.42 -6.75 11.34
N ILE A 297 19.27 -7.73 11.66
CA ILE A 297 19.36 -8.28 13.03
C ILE A 297 19.82 -7.21 14.03
N VAL A 298 20.80 -6.38 13.67
CA VAL A 298 21.27 -5.26 14.50
C VAL A 298 20.18 -4.21 14.67
N ALA A 299 19.43 -3.88 13.60
CA ALA A 299 18.31 -2.93 13.68
C ALA A 299 17.18 -3.47 14.57
N ILE A 300 16.84 -4.76 14.48
CA ILE A 300 15.89 -5.40 15.39
C ILE A 300 16.45 -5.42 16.81
N GLY A 301 17.73 -5.73 16.98
CA GLY A 301 18.40 -5.73 18.28
C GLY A 301 18.44 -4.34 18.92
N LEU A 302 18.77 -3.30 18.14
CA LEU A 302 18.77 -1.91 18.60
C LEU A 302 17.35 -1.41 18.91
N ALA A 303 16.37 -1.79 18.10
CA ALA A 303 14.98 -1.47 18.38
C ALA A 303 14.47 -2.20 19.63
N GLY A 304 14.82 -3.47 19.80
CA GLY A 304 14.54 -4.23 21.02
C GLY A 304 15.26 -3.66 22.24
N PHE A 305 16.51 -3.23 22.07
CA PHE A 305 17.29 -2.56 23.12
C PHE A 305 16.72 -1.20 23.48
N ALA A 306 16.27 -0.40 22.50
CA ALA A 306 15.61 0.88 22.74
C ALA A 306 14.28 0.69 23.48
N VAL A 307 13.46 -0.28 23.07
CA VAL A 307 12.25 -0.67 23.79
C VAL A 307 12.58 -1.14 25.20
N LEU A 308 13.61 -1.95 25.39
CA LEU A 308 14.06 -2.42 26.70
C LEU A 308 14.60 -1.29 27.56
N THR A 309 15.35 -0.33 26.97
CA THR A 309 15.91 0.84 27.69
C THR A 309 14.78 1.79 28.12
N ILE A 310 13.80 2.01 27.27
CA ILE A 310 12.58 2.76 27.62
C ILE A 310 11.81 2.00 28.72
N ALA A 311 11.75 0.68 28.62
CA ALA A 311 11.13 -0.18 29.63
C ALA A 311 11.82 -0.13 30.99
N THR A 312 13.17 0.02 31.02
CA THR A 312 13.95 0.09 32.28
C THR A 312 13.93 1.47 32.91
N LEU A 313 13.82 2.54 32.11
CA LEU A 313 13.70 3.92 32.60
C LEU A 313 12.29 4.24 33.14
N ALA A 314 11.29 3.44 32.80
CA ALA A 314 9.93 3.49 33.35
C ALA A 314 9.57 2.13 33.99
N PRO A 315 9.75 1.94 35.32
CA PRO A 315 9.62 0.64 36.00
C PRO A 315 8.26 -0.07 35.82
N GLY A 316 7.18 0.67 35.49
CA GLY A 316 5.88 0.09 35.13
C GLY A 316 5.85 -0.60 33.77
N VAL A 317 6.90 -0.46 32.95
CA VAL A 317 6.94 -1.00 31.59
C VAL A 317 7.57 -2.39 31.53
N MET A 318 8.28 -2.84 32.57
CA MET A 318 8.82 -4.23 32.63
C MET A 318 7.68 -5.25 32.85
N SER A 319 6.72 -4.91 33.71
CA SER A 319 5.45 -5.69 33.83
C SER A 319 4.64 -5.62 32.54
N ALA A 320 4.73 -4.54 31.79
CA ALA A 320 4.11 -4.36 30.49
C ALA A 320 4.76 -5.23 29.38
N ALA A 321 6.08 -5.43 29.38
CA ALA A 321 6.73 -6.28 28.37
C ALA A 321 6.38 -7.77 28.54
N SER A 322 6.32 -8.31 29.77
CA SER A 322 5.81 -9.66 30.03
C SER A 322 4.34 -9.77 29.63
N THR A 323 3.53 -8.77 29.96
CA THR A 323 2.11 -8.69 29.58
C THR A 323 1.92 -8.66 28.06
N VAL A 324 2.81 -7.96 27.30
CA VAL A 324 2.77 -7.96 25.81
C VAL A 324 3.12 -9.35 25.27
N VAL A 325 4.11 -10.03 25.82
CA VAL A 325 4.47 -11.40 25.38
C VAL A 325 3.32 -12.38 25.72
N GLU A 326 2.82 -12.35 26.96
CA GLU A 326 1.70 -13.19 27.40
C GLU A 326 0.43 -12.90 26.60
N ALA A 327 0.09 -11.62 26.42
CA ALA A 327 -1.06 -11.21 25.63
C ALA A 327 -0.89 -11.52 24.12
N THR A 328 0.35 -11.55 23.59
CA THR A 328 0.60 -11.98 22.20
C THR A 328 0.43 -13.49 22.08
N LEU A 329 0.89 -14.25 23.02
CA LEU A 329 0.72 -15.71 23.06
C LEU A 329 -0.73 -16.10 23.36
N GLY A 330 -1.43 -15.37 24.25
CA GLY A 330 -2.85 -15.57 24.61
C GLY A 330 -3.84 -14.87 23.67
N LYS A 331 -3.41 -14.26 22.55
CA LYS A 331 -4.28 -13.50 21.66
C LYS A 331 -5.32 -14.36 20.94
N GLN A 332 -5.10 -15.67 20.84
CA GLN A 332 -6.07 -16.62 20.26
C GLN A 332 -7.37 -16.66 21.08
N ASP A 333 -7.32 -16.31 22.37
CA ASP A 333 -8.47 -16.27 23.26
C ASP A 333 -9.15 -14.88 23.34
N SER A 334 -8.66 -13.90 22.55
CA SER A 334 -9.24 -12.55 22.53
C SER A 334 -10.48 -12.48 21.61
N SER A 335 -11.52 -11.78 22.05
CA SER A 335 -12.73 -11.53 21.24
C SER A 335 -12.39 -10.96 19.86
N SER A 336 -11.45 -10.02 19.79
CA SER A 336 -11.01 -9.41 18.53
C SER A 336 -10.38 -10.43 17.55
N TYR A 337 -9.66 -11.44 18.02
CA TYR A 337 -9.12 -12.51 17.17
C TYR A 337 -10.23 -13.43 16.67
N THR A 338 -11.13 -13.82 17.57
CA THR A 338 -12.28 -14.68 17.23
C THR A 338 -13.19 -13.98 16.22
N ASP A 339 -13.52 -12.69 16.43
CA ASP A 339 -14.36 -11.90 15.52
C ASP A 339 -13.74 -11.75 14.13
N ARG A 340 -12.42 -11.49 14.05
CA ARG A 340 -11.72 -11.40 12.77
C ARG A 340 -11.65 -12.72 12.03
N THR A 341 -11.39 -13.81 12.78
CA THR A 341 -11.29 -15.15 12.19
C THR A 341 -12.65 -15.62 11.69
N SER A 342 -13.73 -15.41 12.49
CA SER A 342 -15.08 -15.77 12.04
C SER A 342 -15.49 -14.96 10.81
N THR A 343 -15.27 -13.63 10.81
CA THR A 343 -15.56 -12.77 9.65
C THR A 343 -14.82 -13.23 8.38
N ASP A 344 -13.56 -13.67 8.52
CA ASP A 344 -12.79 -14.15 7.37
C ASP A 344 -13.25 -15.55 6.90
N LEU A 345 -13.60 -16.45 7.82
CA LEU A 345 -14.17 -17.77 7.47
C LEU A 345 -15.52 -17.63 6.79
N ASP A 346 -16.45 -16.84 7.37
CA ASP A 346 -17.74 -16.54 6.77
C ASP A 346 -17.58 -15.90 5.38
N SER A 347 -16.56 -15.04 5.20
CA SER A 347 -16.22 -14.45 3.90
C SER A 347 -15.78 -15.51 2.87
N LEU A 348 -15.04 -16.54 3.28
CA LEU A 348 -14.67 -17.64 2.39
C LEU A 348 -15.89 -18.50 2.04
N ASP A 349 -16.78 -18.74 3.00
CA ASP A 349 -18.03 -19.51 2.79
C ASP A 349 -18.97 -18.80 1.81
N LEU A 350 -19.01 -17.46 1.80
CA LEU A 350 -19.73 -16.68 0.78
C LEU A 350 -19.20 -16.95 -0.63
N GLY A 351 -17.88 -17.11 -0.79
CA GLY A 351 -17.30 -17.49 -2.08
C GLY A 351 -17.81 -18.84 -2.57
N VAL A 352 -17.95 -19.81 -1.67
CA VAL A 352 -18.51 -21.15 -1.99
C VAL A 352 -20.01 -21.06 -2.26
N ALA A 353 -20.77 -20.39 -1.41
CA ALA A 353 -22.22 -20.24 -1.52
C ALA A 353 -22.68 -19.54 -2.81
N THR A 354 -21.81 -18.68 -3.38
CA THR A 354 -22.03 -17.99 -4.65
C THR A 354 -21.45 -18.73 -5.85
N TYR A 355 -21.13 -20.01 -5.73
CA TYR A 355 -20.52 -20.82 -6.81
C TYR A 355 -19.21 -20.22 -7.37
N GLY A 356 -18.46 -19.50 -6.55
CA GLY A 356 -17.22 -18.84 -6.95
C GLY A 356 -17.41 -17.50 -7.69
N LEU A 357 -18.62 -16.95 -7.76
CA LEU A 357 -18.86 -15.65 -8.38
C LEU A 357 -18.64 -14.48 -7.43
N GLY A 358 -18.82 -14.70 -6.11
CA GLY A 358 -18.82 -13.67 -5.08
C GLY A 358 -20.16 -12.95 -4.94
N VAL A 359 -20.33 -12.23 -3.83
CA VAL A 359 -21.56 -11.48 -3.50
C VAL A 359 -21.63 -10.11 -4.18
N GLY A 360 -20.62 -9.73 -4.95
CA GLY A 360 -20.51 -8.43 -5.62
C GLY A 360 -19.60 -7.46 -4.86
N TRP A 361 -18.88 -6.63 -5.62
CA TRP A 361 -17.92 -5.67 -5.06
C TRP A 361 -18.59 -4.71 -4.08
N GLY A 362 -17.98 -4.53 -2.92
CA GLY A 362 -18.48 -3.65 -1.86
C GLY A 362 -19.64 -4.20 -1.03
N SER A 363 -20.09 -5.45 -1.26
CA SER A 363 -21.20 -6.03 -0.51
C SER A 363 -20.77 -6.63 0.82
N ASN A 364 -19.55 -7.17 0.92
CA ASN A 364 -19.05 -7.81 2.14
C ASN A 364 -17.74 -7.19 2.60
N ARG A 365 -17.66 -6.87 3.89
CA ARG A 365 -16.42 -6.49 4.58
C ARG A 365 -15.77 -7.74 5.18
N SER A 366 -14.49 -7.92 4.97
CA SER A 366 -13.67 -8.94 5.65
C SER A 366 -12.60 -8.29 6.52
N SER A 367 -11.91 -9.09 7.32
CA SER A 367 -10.81 -8.61 8.14
C SER A 367 -9.46 -8.66 7.40
N SER A 368 -9.37 -9.46 6.33
CA SER A 368 -8.15 -9.59 5.52
C SER A 368 -8.44 -9.64 4.02
N LEU A 369 -7.41 -9.36 3.22
CA LEU A 369 -7.52 -9.13 1.77
C LEU A 369 -8.03 -10.36 1.01
N ILE A 370 -7.47 -11.55 1.26
CA ILE A 370 -7.81 -12.75 0.48
C ILE A 370 -9.27 -13.17 0.70
N PRO A 371 -9.78 -13.33 1.93
CA PRO A 371 -11.19 -13.58 2.17
C PRO A 371 -12.10 -12.50 1.57
N GLY A 372 -11.69 -11.22 1.66
CA GLY A 372 -12.45 -10.12 1.06
C GLY A 372 -12.58 -10.21 -0.45
N VAL A 373 -11.50 -10.55 -1.14
CA VAL A 373 -11.53 -10.76 -2.60
C VAL A 373 -12.37 -11.98 -2.96
N VAL A 374 -12.25 -13.09 -2.20
CA VAL A 374 -13.06 -14.31 -2.42
C VAL A 374 -14.54 -14.02 -2.20
N ALA A 375 -14.91 -13.35 -1.11
CA ALA A 375 -16.31 -13.03 -0.83
C ALA A 375 -16.93 -12.13 -1.91
N ASN A 376 -16.22 -11.04 -2.28
CA ASN A 376 -16.79 -10.04 -3.17
C ASN A 376 -16.66 -10.39 -4.67
N LEU A 377 -15.56 -10.99 -5.10
CA LEU A 377 -15.22 -11.22 -6.51
C LEU A 377 -15.02 -12.69 -6.88
N GLY A 378 -15.08 -13.58 -5.91
CA GLY A 378 -14.93 -15.01 -6.12
C GLY A 378 -13.62 -15.40 -6.79
N ILE A 379 -13.69 -16.48 -7.58
CA ILE A 379 -12.54 -17.04 -8.31
C ILE A 379 -12.03 -16.10 -9.40
N VAL A 380 -12.91 -15.28 -9.98
CA VAL A 380 -12.54 -14.31 -11.03
C VAL A 380 -11.60 -13.25 -10.47
N GLY A 381 -11.90 -12.74 -9.25
CA GLY A 381 -11.03 -11.79 -8.55
C GLY A 381 -9.65 -12.38 -8.26
N ILE A 382 -9.62 -13.56 -7.62
CA ILE A 382 -8.35 -14.23 -7.26
C ILE A 382 -7.53 -14.59 -8.50
N ALA A 383 -8.14 -15.19 -9.51
CA ALA A 383 -7.45 -15.59 -10.74
C ALA A 383 -6.92 -14.36 -11.51
N GLY A 384 -7.73 -13.33 -11.65
CA GLY A 384 -7.34 -12.13 -12.39
C GLY A 384 -6.22 -11.34 -11.71
N LEU A 385 -6.28 -11.15 -10.38
CA LEU A 385 -5.20 -10.53 -9.61
C LEU A 385 -3.94 -11.40 -9.59
N GLY A 386 -4.09 -12.74 -9.58
CA GLY A 386 -3.00 -13.69 -9.74
C GLY A 386 -2.31 -13.55 -11.10
N VAL A 387 -3.07 -13.50 -12.20
CA VAL A 387 -2.55 -13.28 -13.55
C VAL A 387 -1.84 -11.94 -13.65
N PHE A 388 -2.40 -10.88 -13.09
CA PHE A 388 -1.77 -9.55 -13.01
C PHE A 388 -0.43 -9.59 -12.30
N SER A 389 -0.38 -10.22 -11.13
CA SER A 389 0.86 -10.36 -10.33
C SER A 389 1.94 -11.15 -11.08
N VAL A 390 1.55 -12.25 -11.73
CA VAL A 390 2.45 -13.08 -12.55
C VAL A 390 2.96 -12.29 -13.77
N GLU A 391 2.12 -11.48 -14.41
CA GLU A 391 2.53 -10.69 -15.56
C GLU A 391 3.53 -9.59 -15.18
N ILE A 392 3.30 -8.88 -14.06
CA ILE A 392 4.28 -7.92 -13.50
C ILE A 392 5.61 -8.64 -13.23
N TRP A 393 5.58 -9.78 -12.55
CA TRP A 393 6.78 -10.54 -12.20
C TRP A 393 7.55 -11.04 -13.44
N ARG A 394 6.85 -11.58 -14.46
CA ARG A 394 7.45 -12.02 -15.72
C ARG A 394 8.12 -10.86 -16.45
N ARG A 395 7.44 -9.71 -16.56
CA ARG A 395 8.01 -8.54 -17.25
C ARG A 395 9.16 -7.95 -16.47
N ARG A 396 9.05 -7.82 -15.16
CA ARG A 396 10.18 -7.39 -14.32
C ARG A 396 11.42 -8.27 -14.51
N ARG A 397 11.26 -9.59 -14.62
CA ARG A 397 12.37 -10.50 -14.92
C ARG A 397 12.96 -10.28 -16.31
N ARG A 398 12.14 -10.05 -17.32
CA ARG A 398 12.61 -9.77 -18.69
C ARG A 398 13.44 -8.49 -18.75
N VAL A 399 12.94 -7.40 -18.17
CA VAL A 399 13.64 -6.11 -18.14
C VAL A 399 14.85 -6.11 -17.22
N GLY A 400 14.96 -7.05 -16.29
CA GLY A 400 16.14 -7.20 -15.44
C GLY A 400 17.45 -7.47 -16.20
N ARG A 401 17.38 -7.85 -17.48
CA ARG A 401 18.51 -8.01 -18.40
C ARG A 401 18.85 -6.71 -19.15
N VAL A 402 17.98 -5.71 -19.11
CA VAL A 402 18.20 -4.41 -19.78
C VAL A 402 19.04 -3.52 -18.87
N ALA A 403 19.96 -2.77 -19.44
CA ALA A 403 20.77 -1.81 -18.70
C ALA A 403 19.88 -0.71 -18.11
N ALA A 404 19.51 -0.87 -16.83
CA ALA A 404 18.73 0.11 -16.08
C ALA A 404 19.64 1.14 -15.43
N THR A 405 19.23 2.40 -15.42
CA THR A 405 19.91 3.48 -14.68
C THR A 405 19.78 3.29 -13.17
N PRO A 406 20.66 3.87 -12.35
CA PRO A 406 20.55 3.77 -10.89
C PRO A 406 19.18 4.19 -10.34
N PRO A 407 18.54 5.31 -10.79
CA PRO A 407 17.19 5.67 -10.33
C PRO A 407 16.10 4.66 -10.74
N GLU A 408 16.22 4.04 -11.92
CA GLU A 408 15.26 3.01 -12.37
C GLU A 408 15.35 1.75 -11.52
N ARG A 409 16.57 1.30 -11.18
CA ARG A 409 16.77 0.16 -10.29
C ARG A 409 16.24 0.46 -8.88
N LEU A 410 16.58 1.63 -8.34
CA LEU A 410 16.11 2.07 -7.04
C LEU A 410 14.57 2.10 -6.99
N ALA A 411 13.93 2.67 -8.01
CA ALA A 411 12.46 2.76 -8.08
C ALA A 411 11.79 1.38 -8.15
N LEU A 412 12.31 0.45 -8.96
CA LEU A 412 11.80 -0.93 -9.04
C LEU A 412 11.99 -1.70 -7.73
N ASP A 413 13.15 -1.50 -7.07
CA ASP A 413 13.47 -2.20 -5.82
C ASP A 413 12.64 -1.63 -4.66
N ALA A 414 12.57 -0.32 -4.50
CA ALA A 414 11.81 0.34 -3.43
C ALA A 414 10.29 0.10 -3.59
N ALA A 415 9.74 0.42 -4.77
CA ALA A 415 8.31 0.30 -4.99
C ALA A 415 7.82 -1.14 -4.98
N GLY A 416 8.58 -2.06 -5.59
CA GLY A 416 8.20 -3.47 -5.60
C GLY A 416 8.24 -4.12 -4.23
N ALA A 417 9.21 -3.77 -3.38
CA ALA A 417 9.29 -4.28 -2.02
C ALA A 417 8.27 -3.60 -1.10
N GLY A 418 8.06 -2.28 -1.24
CA GLY A 418 7.05 -1.54 -0.49
C GLY A 418 5.64 -2.06 -0.75
N ALA A 419 5.26 -2.22 -2.02
CA ALA A 419 3.97 -2.82 -2.39
C ALA A 419 3.82 -4.26 -1.87
N LEU A 420 4.89 -5.07 -1.91
CA LEU A 420 4.85 -6.43 -1.35
C LEU A 420 4.64 -6.40 0.16
N GLY A 421 5.29 -5.49 0.90
CA GLY A 421 5.11 -5.34 2.34
C GLY A 421 3.67 -4.99 2.71
N GLN A 422 3.08 -4.00 2.05
CA GLN A 422 1.68 -3.62 2.25
C GLN A 422 0.72 -4.75 1.85
N LEU A 423 1.00 -5.48 0.74
CA LEU A 423 0.19 -6.61 0.30
C LEU A 423 0.19 -7.75 1.33
N ILE A 424 1.36 -8.09 1.89
CA ILE A 424 1.46 -9.12 2.94
C ILE A 424 0.70 -8.68 4.19
N ALA A 425 0.85 -7.42 4.61
CA ALA A 425 0.11 -6.88 5.75
C ALA A 425 -1.41 -6.93 5.52
N GLY A 426 -1.88 -6.56 4.32
CA GLY A 426 -3.28 -6.66 3.93
C GLY A 426 -3.82 -8.09 3.94
N CYS A 427 -2.99 -9.08 3.55
CA CYS A 427 -3.37 -10.50 3.66
C CYS A 427 -3.51 -10.98 5.11
N LEU A 428 -2.91 -10.28 6.07
CA LEU A 428 -3.00 -10.61 7.50
C LEU A 428 -4.08 -9.79 8.21
N SER A 429 -4.28 -8.53 7.81
CA SER A 429 -5.25 -7.62 8.44
C SER A 429 -5.45 -6.37 7.60
N GLY A 430 -6.66 -6.15 7.16
CA GLY A 430 -7.12 -4.95 6.46
C GLY A 430 -6.95 -4.99 4.94
N PRO A 431 -7.81 -4.28 4.22
CA PRO A 431 -7.75 -4.23 2.76
C PRO A 431 -6.72 -3.20 2.30
N SER A 432 -5.63 -3.64 1.67
CA SER A 432 -4.65 -2.74 1.04
C SER A 432 -5.08 -2.22 -0.33
N LEU A 433 -6.21 -2.69 -0.87
CA LEU A 433 -6.64 -2.35 -2.23
C LEU A 433 -7.34 -1.00 -2.37
N GLU A 434 -7.55 -0.27 -1.29
CA GLU A 434 -8.24 1.04 -1.31
C GLU A 434 -7.28 2.24 -1.21
N GLN A 435 -6.04 2.02 -0.82
CA GLN A 435 -5.07 3.07 -0.54
C GLN A 435 -4.38 3.61 -1.80
N PRO A 436 -4.47 4.91 -2.13
CA PRO A 436 -3.81 5.51 -3.29
C PRO A 436 -2.29 5.34 -3.34
N ASP A 437 -1.61 5.33 -2.19
CA ASP A 437 -0.16 5.13 -2.12
C ASP A 437 0.26 3.72 -2.57
N PHE A 438 -0.54 2.68 -2.27
CA PHE A 438 -0.33 1.32 -2.79
C PHE A 438 -0.40 1.30 -4.32
N TYR A 439 -1.41 1.95 -4.92
CA TYR A 439 -1.53 2.06 -6.36
C TYR A 439 -0.40 2.88 -6.99
N LEU A 440 0.12 3.87 -6.27
CA LEU A 440 1.27 4.65 -6.72
C LEU A 440 2.56 3.80 -6.73
N LEU A 441 2.75 2.94 -5.74
CA LEU A 441 3.86 1.96 -5.74
C LEU A 441 3.73 0.99 -6.93
N LEU A 442 2.53 0.48 -7.21
CA LEU A 442 2.29 -0.35 -8.40
C LEU A 442 2.55 0.43 -9.69
N ALA A 443 2.11 1.70 -9.77
CA ALA A 443 2.35 2.56 -10.92
C ALA A 443 3.83 2.82 -11.16
N LEU A 444 4.64 2.97 -10.10
CA LEU A 444 6.10 3.05 -10.20
C LEU A 444 6.68 1.78 -10.82
N VAL A 445 6.25 0.60 -10.36
CA VAL A 445 6.72 -0.68 -10.92
C VAL A 445 6.33 -0.79 -12.40
N VAL A 446 5.07 -0.56 -12.74
CA VAL A 446 4.53 -0.64 -14.11
C VAL A 446 5.21 0.39 -15.03
N GLY A 447 5.28 1.64 -14.61
CA GLY A 447 5.86 2.73 -15.40
C GLY A 447 7.33 2.50 -15.72
N VAL A 448 8.12 2.03 -14.74
CA VAL A 448 9.54 1.74 -14.96
C VAL A 448 9.73 0.50 -15.83
N ILE A 449 8.94 -0.57 -15.67
CA ILE A 449 8.97 -1.74 -16.56
C ILE A 449 8.74 -1.29 -18.01
N VAL A 450 7.69 -0.53 -18.28
CA VAL A 450 7.34 -0.05 -19.62
C VAL A 450 8.44 0.86 -20.19
N ARG A 451 9.05 1.71 -19.37
CA ARG A 451 10.21 2.56 -19.77
C ARG A 451 11.41 1.73 -20.22
N LEU A 452 11.73 0.66 -19.49
CA LEU A 452 12.82 -0.27 -19.83
C LEU A 452 12.50 -1.09 -21.09
N GLU A 453 11.25 -1.54 -21.27
CA GLU A 453 10.79 -2.22 -22.49
C GLU A 453 10.90 -1.32 -23.73
N HIS A 454 10.63 -0.03 -23.61
CA HIS A 454 10.83 0.93 -24.72
C HIS A 454 12.31 1.04 -25.08
N ARG A 455 13.19 1.12 -24.07
CA ARG A 455 14.65 1.16 -24.31
C ARG A 455 15.16 -0.11 -24.99
N ALA A 456 14.73 -1.28 -24.52
CA ALA A 456 15.10 -2.57 -25.14
C ALA A 456 14.69 -2.64 -26.61
N THR A 457 13.46 -2.20 -26.92
CA THR A 457 12.94 -2.17 -28.30
C THR A 457 13.76 -1.23 -29.18
N ALA A 458 14.12 -0.04 -28.67
CA ALA A 458 14.93 0.94 -29.42
C ALA A 458 16.36 0.40 -29.68
N GLN A 459 16.98 -0.24 -28.68
CA GLN A 459 18.31 -0.85 -28.83
C GLN A 459 18.31 -1.98 -29.86
N SER A 460 17.30 -2.85 -29.83
CA SER A 460 17.17 -3.94 -30.82
C SER A 460 17.00 -3.40 -32.24
N LYS A 461 16.18 -2.35 -32.41
CA LYS A 461 16.00 -1.72 -33.73
C LYS A 461 17.31 -1.12 -34.25
N ALA A 462 18.01 -0.36 -33.42
CA ALA A 462 19.30 0.23 -33.79
C ALA A 462 20.35 -0.82 -34.17
N ALA A 463 20.39 -1.97 -33.44
CA ALA A 463 21.29 -3.07 -33.78
C ALA A 463 20.96 -3.69 -35.15
N ILE A 464 19.68 -3.87 -35.47
CA ILE A 464 19.23 -4.39 -36.76
C ILE A 464 19.58 -3.41 -37.89
N ASP A 465 19.33 -2.12 -37.70
CA ASP A 465 19.64 -1.07 -38.69
C ASP A 465 21.15 -0.99 -38.96
N ASN A 466 21.98 -1.10 -37.91
CA ASN A 466 23.45 -1.15 -38.06
C ASN A 466 23.93 -2.41 -38.81
N MET A 467 23.33 -3.60 -38.51
CA MET A 467 23.67 -4.81 -39.26
C MET A 467 23.30 -4.72 -40.75
N ARG A 468 22.18 -4.09 -41.09
CA ARG A 468 21.79 -3.85 -42.48
C ARG A 468 22.70 -2.88 -43.18
N ALA A 469 23.16 -1.83 -42.48
CA ALA A 469 24.10 -0.84 -43.03
C ALA A 469 25.52 -1.42 -43.24
N SER A 470 25.92 -2.42 -42.42
CA SER A 470 27.23 -3.05 -42.51
C SER A 470 27.30 -4.25 -43.46
N SER A 471 26.16 -4.77 -43.95
CA SER A 471 26.14 -5.79 -45.01
C SER A 471 26.43 -5.15 -46.37
N PRO A 472 27.59 -5.45 -47.04
CA PRO A 472 27.84 -4.90 -48.36
C PRO A 472 26.76 -5.44 -49.30
N ALA A 473 26.18 -4.57 -50.09
CA ALA A 473 25.30 -4.95 -51.18
C ALA A 473 26.08 -5.93 -52.08
N LEU A 474 25.68 -7.19 -52.06
CA LEU A 474 26.12 -8.13 -53.11
C LEU A 474 25.56 -7.58 -54.42
N LEU A 475 26.43 -6.86 -55.15
CA LEU A 475 26.14 -6.45 -56.52
C LEU A 475 25.92 -7.71 -57.33
N PRO A 476 24.80 -7.83 -58.08
CA PRO A 476 24.65 -8.93 -59.02
C PRO A 476 25.67 -8.72 -60.15
N HIS A 477 26.53 -9.69 -60.36
CA HIS A 477 27.37 -9.81 -61.54
C HIS A 477 26.55 -10.30 -62.72
#